data_2b1dc7f69d2706e2b40cd2fe1fb07601
#
_entry.id   2b1dc7f69d2706e2b40cd2fe1fb07601
#
_cell.length_a   1.000
_cell.length_b   1.000
_cell.length_c   1.000
_cell.angle_alpha   90.00
_cell.angle_beta   90.00
_cell.angle_gamma   90.00
#
_symmetry.space_group_name_H-M   'P 1'
#
loop_
_entity.id
_entity.type
_entity.pdbx_description
1 polymer ?
#
loop_
_entity_poly.entity_id
_entity_poly.type
_entity_poly.pdbx_seq_one_letter_code
_entity_poly.pdbx_strand_id
1 'polypeptide(L)'
;MSLLTPKKGQISAEFMAMVAIAALFFLVVSSALISSRTAAQESAASGALGVSASSFCANARQAIQNPGEFVIFSGFPSGANYTIRQARIDFSGNDEESSCVIGTGNLMLVSGWENGTIKPGRQALVSDSPGRLEVMAYG
;
A
#
# COMPACT_ATOMS: atom_id res chain seq x y z
N MET A 1 44.67 56.01 -6.88
CA MET A 1 44.11 54.91 -6.10
C MET A 1 42.59 54.98 -6.21
N SER A 2 42.03 54.17 -7.04
CA SER A 2 40.58 54.10 -7.17
C SER A 2 40.07 53.10 -6.11
N LEU A 3 39.45 53.59 -5.07
CA LEU A 3 38.77 52.77 -4.08
C LEU A 3 37.52 52.15 -4.74
N LEU A 4 37.63 50.92 -5.10
CA LEU A 4 36.48 50.08 -5.47
C LEU A 4 35.57 49.92 -4.25
N THR A 5 34.62 50.83 -4.13
CA THR A 5 33.50 50.64 -3.20
C THR A 5 32.69 49.44 -3.67
N PRO A 6 32.59 48.36 -2.91
CA PRO A 6 31.73 47.26 -3.28
C PRO A 6 30.30 47.79 -3.35
N LYS A 7 29.70 47.70 -4.51
CA LYS A 7 28.30 48.08 -4.72
C LYS A 7 27.42 47.18 -3.87
N LYS A 8 27.00 47.66 -2.73
CA LYS A 8 26.11 46.93 -1.79
C LYS A 8 24.86 46.35 -2.45
N GLY A 9 24.46 46.90 -3.62
CA GLY A 9 23.33 46.38 -4.40
C GLY A 9 23.64 45.11 -5.23
N GLN A 10 24.90 44.89 -5.58
CA GLN A 10 25.26 43.74 -6.42
C GLN A 10 25.25 42.43 -5.62
N ILE A 11 25.75 42.45 -4.40
CA ILE A 11 25.70 41.30 -3.47
C ILE A 11 24.24 40.92 -3.13
N SER A 12 23.37 41.94 -2.97
CA SER A 12 21.95 41.74 -2.72
C SER A 12 21.23 41.06 -3.90
N ALA A 13 21.58 41.44 -5.13
CA ALA A 13 20.97 40.84 -6.34
C ALA A 13 21.40 39.38 -6.53
N GLU A 14 22.68 39.05 -6.31
CA GLU A 14 23.18 37.68 -6.36
C GLU A 14 22.57 36.79 -5.28
N PHE A 15 22.45 37.33 -4.06
CA PHE A 15 21.81 36.62 -2.95
C PHE A 15 20.34 36.35 -3.25
N MET A 16 19.61 37.31 -3.75
CA MET A 16 18.20 37.15 -4.13
C MET A 16 18.02 36.14 -5.26
N ALA A 17 18.93 36.09 -6.23
CA ALA A 17 18.92 35.10 -7.28
C ALA A 17 19.15 33.69 -6.74
N MET A 18 20.09 33.51 -5.82
CA MET A 18 20.31 32.19 -5.17
C MET A 18 19.11 31.75 -4.35
N VAL A 19 18.50 32.64 -3.60
CA VAL A 19 17.28 32.33 -2.82
C VAL A 19 16.13 31.93 -3.74
N ALA A 20 15.96 32.65 -4.87
CA ALA A 20 14.92 32.33 -5.85
C ALA A 20 15.14 30.94 -6.47
N ILE A 21 16.36 30.59 -6.83
CA ILE A 21 16.70 29.28 -7.40
C ILE A 21 16.46 28.16 -6.35
N ALA A 22 16.88 28.38 -5.11
CA ALA A 22 16.66 27.44 -4.02
C ALA A 22 15.15 27.22 -3.74
N ALA A 23 14.36 28.29 -3.77
CA ALA A 23 12.91 28.22 -3.60
C ALA A 23 12.23 27.45 -4.73
N LEU A 24 12.63 27.70 -5.99
CA LEU A 24 12.12 26.95 -7.15
C LEU A 24 12.48 25.47 -7.06
N PHE A 25 13.71 25.15 -6.70
CA PHE A 25 14.14 23.78 -6.52
C PHE A 25 13.33 23.06 -5.42
N PHE A 26 13.11 23.74 -4.29
CA PHE A 26 12.29 23.22 -3.20
C PHE A 26 10.85 22.98 -3.63
N LEU A 27 10.24 23.89 -4.41
CA LEU A 27 8.88 23.71 -4.94
C LEU A 27 8.79 22.50 -5.88
N VAL A 28 9.76 22.31 -6.76
CA VAL A 28 9.80 21.18 -7.70
C VAL A 28 9.92 19.85 -6.94
N VAL A 29 10.84 19.77 -5.98
CA VAL A 29 11.03 18.56 -5.17
C VAL A 29 9.79 18.26 -4.32
N SER A 30 9.22 19.28 -3.69
CA SER A 30 8.01 19.13 -2.88
C SER A 30 6.82 18.66 -3.71
N SER A 31 6.62 19.22 -4.90
CA SER A 31 5.52 18.80 -5.79
C SER A 31 5.69 17.35 -6.29
N ALA A 32 6.91 16.94 -6.59
CA ALA A 32 7.22 15.56 -6.99
C ALA A 32 6.96 14.56 -5.84
N LEU A 33 7.32 14.92 -4.61
CA LEU A 33 7.06 14.09 -3.43
C LEU A 33 5.56 13.98 -3.12
N ILE A 34 4.82 15.08 -3.25
CA ILE A 34 3.36 15.08 -3.02
C ILE A 34 2.66 14.24 -4.09
N SER A 35 3.02 14.39 -5.36
CA SER A 35 2.40 13.61 -6.44
C SER A 35 2.71 12.12 -6.34
N SER A 36 3.91 11.72 -5.90
CA SER A 36 4.23 10.31 -5.68
C SER A 36 3.45 9.72 -4.49
N ARG A 37 3.22 10.50 -3.44
CA ARG A 37 2.40 10.07 -2.30
C ARG A 37 0.93 9.95 -2.68
N THR A 38 0.38 10.88 -3.43
CA THR A 38 -1.01 10.83 -3.90
C THR A 38 -1.24 9.66 -4.83
N ALA A 39 -0.35 9.39 -5.77
CA ALA A 39 -0.44 8.24 -6.65
C ALA A 39 -0.37 6.91 -5.87
N ALA A 40 0.51 6.80 -4.87
CA ALA A 40 0.58 5.64 -3.99
C ALA A 40 -0.68 5.48 -3.11
N GLN A 41 -1.28 6.57 -2.65
CA GLN A 41 -2.52 6.55 -1.89
C GLN A 41 -3.75 6.27 -2.76
N GLU A 42 -3.83 6.78 -3.98
CA GLU A 42 -4.92 6.47 -4.92
C GLU A 42 -4.90 5.01 -5.36
N SER A 43 -3.74 4.41 -5.54
CA SER A 43 -3.62 2.98 -5.82
C SER A 43 -3.90 2.09 -4.60
N ALA A 44 -3.72 2.61 -3.37
CA ALA A 44 -3.94 1.88 -2.11
C ALA A 44 -5.31 2.14 -1.48
N ALA A 45 -5.98 3.24 -1.82
CA ALA A 45 -7.15 3.76 -1.11
C ALA A 45 -8.39 3.92 -1.98
N SER A 46 -8.64 3.02 -2.92
CA SER A 46 -9.96 2.94 -3.55
C SER A 46 -10.95 2.25 -2.60
N GLY A 47 -11.35 2.97 -1.53
CA GLY A 47 -12.38 2.53 -0.61
C GLY A 47 -11.98 1.47 0.41
N ALA A 48 -12.95 1.05 1.22
CA ALA A 48 -12.75 0.11 2.32
C ALA A 48 -12.28 -1.28 1.84
N LEU A 49 -12.75 -1.74 0.68
CA LEU A 49 -12.36 -3.02 0.11
C LEU A 49 -10.87 -3.03 -0.30
N GLY A 50 -10.40 -1.97 -0.95
CA GLY A 50 -9.01 -1.85 -1.38
C GLY A 50 -8.03 -1.84 -0.20
N VAL A 51 -8.36 -1.12 0.86
CA VAL A 51 -7.56 -1.10 2.11
C VAL A 51 -7.53 -2.49 2.75
N SER A 52 -8.67 -3.14 2.87
CA SER A 52 -8.76 -4.48 3.45
C SER A 52 -8.04 -5.52 2.60
N ALA A 53 -8.15 -5.47 1.29
CA ALA A 53 -7.45 -6.36 0.37
C ALA A 53 -5.94 -6.20 0.45
N SER A 54 -5.42 -4.96 0.46
CA SER A 54 -3.98 -4.72 0.58
C SER A 54 -3.43 -5.18 1.93
N SER A 55 -4.17 -4.96 3.02
CA SER A 55 -3.83 -5.44 4.36
C SER A 55 -3.83 -6.96 4.44
N PHE A 56 -4.86 -7.62 3.88
CA PHE A 56 -4.92 -9.08 3.79
C PHE A 56 -3.72 -9.63 3.02
N CYS A 57 -3.39 -9.05 1.87
CA CYS A 57 -2.28 -9.50 1.05
C CYS A 57 -0.93 -9.38 1.75
N ALA A 58 -0.70 -8.28 2.48
CA ALA A 58 0.51 -8.09 3.27
C ALA A 58 0.61 -9.14 4.40
N ASN A 59 -0.48 -9.35 5.11
CA ASN A 59 -0.55 -10.33 6.20
C ASN A 59 -0.45 -11.77 5.69
N ALA A 60 -1.04 -12.09 4.55
CA ALA A 60 -0.92 -13.40 3.92
C ALA A 60 0.51 -13.70 3.48
N ARG A 61 1.20 -12.74 2.90
CA ARG A 61 2.64 -12.86 2.57
C ARG A 61 3.48 -13.09 3.82
N GLN A 62 3.21 -12.37 4.89
CA GLN A 62 3.90 -12.56 6.16
C GLN A 62 3.67 -13.97 6.72
N ALA A 63 2.43 -14.47 6.71
CA ALA A 63 2.10 -15.81 7.17
C ALA A 63 2.81 -16.90 6.34
N ILE A 64 2.93 -16.72 5.03
CA ILE A 64 3.63 -17.66 4.14
C ILE A 64 5.15 -17.63 4.36
N GLN A 65 5.71 -16.45 4.65
CA GLN A 65 7.15 -16.28 4.92
C GLN A 65 7.55 -16.86 6.29
N ASN A 66 6.62 -16.89 7.23
CA ASN A 66 6.83 -17.40 8.59
C ASN A 66 5.85 -18.55 8.90
N PRO A 67 6.09 -19.77 8.38
CA PRO A 67 5.18 -20.89 8.57
C PRO A 67 4.94 -21.19 10.06
N GLY A 68 3.69 -21.41 10.42
CA GLY A 68 3.26 -21.68 11.79
C GLY A 68 3.00 -20.44 12.65
N GLU A 69 3.28 -19.23 12.15
CA GLU A 69 2.94 -17.98 12.83
C GLU A 69 1.49 -17.57 12.53
N PHE A 70 0.76 -17.17 13.57
CA PHE A 70 -0.57 -16.62 13.44
C PHE A 70 -0.49 -15.12 13.19
N VAL A 71 -1.05 -14.67 12.07
CA VAL A 71 -1.15 -13.25 11.73
C VAL A 71 -2.61 -12.83 11.84
N ILE A 72 -2.91 -11.89 12.72
CA ILE A 72 -4.27 -11.39 12.91
C ILE A 72 -4.59 -10.33 11.88
N PHE A 73 -5.74 -10.49 11.25
CA PHE A 73 -6.27 -9.58 10.24
C PHE A 73 -7.61 -9.00 10.69
N SER A 74 -7.80 -7.69 10.52
CA SER A 74 -8.99 -6.99 11.00
C SER A 74 -10.29 -7.31 10.26
N GLY A 75 -10.21 -7.94 9.10
CA GLY A 75 -11.35 -8.38 8.33
C GLY A 75 -11.70 -7.49 7.14
N PHE A 76 -12.65 -7.97 6.36
CA PHE A 76 -13.22 -7.28 5.21
C PHE A 76 -14.54 -6.60 5.56
N PRO A 77 -14.96 -5.57 4.80
CA PRO A 77 -16.33 -5.06 4.90
C PRO A 77 -17.35 -6.14 4.52
N SER A 78 -18.57 -6.01 5.00
CA SER A 78 -19.66 -6.92 4.65
C SER A 78 -19.95 -6.90 3.15
N GLY A 79 -20.29 -8.04 2.57
CA GLY A 79 -20.59 -8.18 1.14
C GLY A 79 -19.37 -8.32 0.24
N ALA A 80 -18.18 -8.52 0.79
CA ALA A 80 -16.98 -8.81 0.01
C ALA A 80 -16.97 -10.26 -0.48
N ASN A 81 -16.52 -10.45 -1.72
CA ASN A 81 -16.34 -11.74 -2.38
C ASN A 81 -14.89 -11.91 -2.81
N TYR A 82 -14.49 -13.14 -3.04
CA TYR A 82 -13.16 -13.45 -3.53
C TYR A 82 -13.17 -14.54 -4.61
N THR A 83 -12.16 -14.49 -5.46
CA THR A 83 -11.88 -15.52 -6.47
C THR A 83 -10.38 -15.79 -6.50
N ILE A 84 -9.97 -17.04 -6.51
CA ILE A 84 -8.56 -17.43 -6.58
C ILE A 84 -8.22 -17.86 -7.99
N ARG A 85 -7.14 -17.30 -8.52
CA ARG A 85 -6.56 -17.68 -9.82
C ARG A 85 -5.07 -17.90 -9.65
N GLN A 86 -4.65 -19.15 -9.55
CA GLN A 86 -3.26 -19.52 -9.27
C GLN A 86 -2.75 -18.84 -7.97
N ALA A 87 -1.72 -18.00 -8.05
CA ALA A 87 -1.17 -17.28 -6.92
C ALA A 87 -1.85 -15.92 -6.65
N ARG A 88 -2.88 -15.59 -7.41
CA ARG A 88 -3.60 -14.31 -7.35
C ARG A 88 -4.96 -14.51 -6.69
N ILE A 89 -5.32 -13.57 -5.83
CA ILE A 89 -6.65 -13.46 -5.26
C ILE A 89 -7.27 -12.15 -5.77
N ASP A 90 -8.45 -12.25 -6.34
CA ASP A 90 -9.27 -11.13 -6.76
C ASP A 90 -10.40 -10.93 -5.72
N PHE A 91 -10.56 -9.71 -5.25
CA PHE A 91 -11.61 -9.30 -4.32
C PHE A 91 -12.59 -8.38 -5.02
N SER A 92 -13.87 -8.54 -4.72
CA SER A 92 -14.93 -7.68 -5.25
C SER A 92 -16.00 -7.44 -4.20
N GLY A 93 -16.66 -6.28 -4.26
CA GLY A 93 -17.77 -5.92 -3.40
C GLY A 93 -18.03 -4.43 -3.39
N ASN A 94 -19.29 -4.02 -3.24
CA ASN A 94 -19.72 -2.60 -3.19
C ASN A 94 -19.18 -1.75 -4.36
N ASP A 95 -19.25 -2.29 -5.59
CA ASP A 95 -18.74 -1.66 -6.82
C ASP A 95 -17.22 -1.40 -6.84
N GLU A 96 -16.50 -2.06 -5.93
CA GLU A 96 -15.05 -2.01 -5.85
C GLU A 96 -14.44 -3.36 -6.25
N GLU A 97 -13.26 -3.30 -6.85
CA GLU A 97 -12.45 -4.47 -7.18
C GLU A 97 -11.01 -4.25 -6.75
N SER A 98 -10.39 -5.28 -6.23
CA SER A 98 -8.98 -5.27 -5.86
C SER A 98 -8.37 -6.65 -6.04
N SER A 99 -7.08 -6.72 -6.29
CA SER A 99 -6.39 -7.99 -6.43
C SER A 99 -4.97 -7.93 -5.91
N CYS A 100 -4.45 -9.09 -5.50
CA CYS A 100 -3.05 -9.22 -5.17
C CYS A 100 -2.48 -10.59 -5.52
N VAL A 101 -1.18 -10.63 -5.72
CA VAL A 101 -0.40 -11.85 -5.86
C VAL A 101 0.23 -12.17 -4.52
N ILE A 102 -0.06 -13.36 -3.97
CA ILE A 102 0.40 -13.75 -2.63
C ILE A 102 1.69 -14.57 -2.66
N GLY A 103 1.97 -15.25 -3.75
CA GLY A 103 3.17 -16.08 -3.84
C GLY A 103 3.51 -16.47 -5.27
N THR A 104 4.35 -17.46 -5.43
CA THR A 104 4.66 -18.09 -6.71
C THR A 104 4.04 -19.48 -6.77
N GLY A 105 3.32 -19.79 -7.85
CA GLY A 105 2.66 -21.07 -8.05
C GLY A 105 1.18 -21.09 -7.66
N ASN A 106 0.63 -22.24 -7.43
CA ASN A 106 -0.78 -22.41 -7.07
C ASN A 106 -0.98 -22.17 -5.56
N LEU A 107 -1.85 -21.23 -5.23
CA LEU A 107 -2.28 -20.97 -3.87
C LEU A 107 -3.50 -21.83 -3.53
N MET A 108 -3.41 -22.57 -2.44
CA MET A 108 -4.55 -23.23 -1.84
C MET A 108 -5.01 -22.44 -0.62
N LEU A 109 -6.19 -21.86 -0.71
CA LEU A 109 -6.83 -21.18 0.41
C LEU A 109 -7.78 -22.17 1.11
N VAL A 110 -7.48 -22.47 2.37
CA VAL A 110 -8.37 -23.20 3.26
C VAL A 110 -9.04 -22.19 4.18
N SER A 111 -10.32 -21.96 3.98
CA SER A 111 -11.04 -20.97 4.78
C SER A 111 -12.40 -21.48 5.22
N GLY A 112 -12.91 -20.93 6.30
CA GLY A 112 -14.31 -21.02 6.67
C GLY A 112 -15.23 -20.12 5.84
N TRP A 113 -14.72 -19.52 4.79
CA TRP A 113 -15.51 -18.72 3.84
C TRP A 113 -16.27 -19.64 2.89
N GLU A 114 -17.52 -19.37 2.69
CA GLU A 114 -18.39 -20.23 1.91
C GLU A 114 -18.73 -19.58 0.56
N ASN A 115 -18.70 -20.37 -0.52
CA ASN A 115 -19.19 -19.98 -1.84
C ASN A 115 -18.59 -18.67 -2.40
N GLY A 116 -17.32 -18.42 -2.17
CA GLY A 116 -16.65 -17.22 -2.64
C GLY A 116 -16.99 -15.94 -1.86
N THR A 117 -17.78 -16.05 -0.79
CA THR A 117 -18.15 -14.91 0.08
C THR A 117 -17.26 -14.85 1.31
N ILE A 118 -16.74 -13.67 1.59
CA ILE A 118 -15.87 -13.43 2.74
C ILE A 118 -16.72 -13.16 3.97
N LYS A 119 -16.45 -13.89 5.07
CA LYS A 119 -17.10 -13.61 6.35
C LYS A 119 -16.49 -12.35 6.97
N PRO A 120 -17.32 -11.38 7.43
CA PRO A 120 -16.81 -10.22 8.15
C PRO A 120 -16.28 -10.59 9.53
N GLY A 121 -15.44 -9.72 10.09
CA GLY A 121 -14.87 -9.90 11.42
C GLY A 121 -13.38 -10.23 11.40
N ARG A 122 -12.80 -10.28 12.58
CA ARG A 122 -11.37 -10.61 12.75
C ARG A 122 -11.08 -12.04 12.34
N GLN A 123 -9.96 -12.21 11.69
CA GLN A 123 -9.52 -13.51 11.20
C GLN A 123 -8.04 -13.70 11.51
N ALA A 124 -7.64 -14.94 11.68
CA ALA A 124 -6.25 -15.32 11.79
C ALA A 124 -5.80 -16.01 10.51
N LEU A 125 -4.64 -15.63 10.02
CA LEU A 125 -3.99 -16.24 8.88
C LEU A 125 -2.82 -17.08 9.36
N VAL A 126 -2.73 -18.31 8.88
CA VAL A 126 -1.61 -19.20 9.16
C VAL A 126 -1.26 -19.98 7.91
N SER A 127 0.02 -20.22 7.71
CA SER A 127 0.52 -21.11 6.65
C SER A 127 1.26 -22.28 7.31
N ASP A 128 0.85 -23.48 7.02
CA ASP A 128 1.50 -24.71 7.51
C ASP A 128 2.41 -25.37 6.46
N SER A 129 2.25 -24.99 5.19
CA SER A 129 3.03 -25.50 4.08
C SER A 129 3.13 -24.47 2.94
N PRO A 130 4.14 -24.58 2.08
CA PRO A 130 4.28 -23.69 0.94
C PRO A 130 3.03 -23.73 0.03
N GLY A 131 2.52 -22.56 -0.31
CA GLY A 131 1.36 -22.42 -1.18
C GLY A 131 0.01 -22.69 -0.52
N ARG A 132 -0.03 -23.01 0.78
CA ARG A 132 -1.26 -23.20 1.54
C ARG A 132 -1.43 -22.10 2.59
N LEU A 133 -2.53 -21.41 2.51
CA LEU A 133 -2.92 -20.39 3.48
C LEU A 133 -4.25 -20.80 4.13
N GLU A 134 -4.28 -20.85 5.43
CA GLU A 134 -5.47 -21.11 6.21
C GLU A 134 -5.99 -19.83 6.83
N VAL A 135 -7.29 -19.59 6.68
CA VAL A 135 -8.00 -18.43 7.24
C VAL A 135 -9.02 -18.93 8.24
N MET A 136 -8.88 -18.52 9.49
CA MET A 136 -9.75 -18.92 10.58
C MET A 136 -10.45 -17.72 11.20
N ALA A 137 -11.69 -17.89 11.64
CA ALA A 137 -12.36 -16.88 12.44
C ALA A 137 -11.63 -16.68 13.77
N TYR A 138 -11.40 -15.44 14.13
CA TYR A 138 -10.76 -15.04 15.40
C TYR A 138 -11.74 -14.18 16.20
N GLY A 139 -12.28 -14.78 17.18
CA GLY A 139 -13.28 -14.11 17.98
C GLY A 139 -13.18 -14.44 19.44
#